data_d15e6189cf4c49835f36f2e0270402d0
#
_entry.id   d15e6189cf4c49835f36f2e0270402d0
#
_cell.length_a   1.000
_cell.length_b   1.000
_cell.length_c   1.000
_cell.angle_alpha   90.00
_cell.angle_beta   90.00
_cell.angle_gamma   90.00
#
_symmetry.space_group_name_H-M   'P 1'
#
loop_
_entity.id
_entity.type
_entity.pdbx_description
1 polymer ?
#
loop_
_entity_poly.entity_id
_entity_poly.type
_entity_poly.pdbx_seq_one_letter_code
_entity_poly.pdbx_strand_id
1 'polypeptide(L)'
;GFFLLEHALIDIGAGVQWLKEKAGVERLVILGNSGGGSLMGAYQSQALGVTMTPTPGVSLPEGLNDLIPADFYISLCAHIGRPEVLTAWCDPSVIEESDPASIDPDLNMYDSANGPPYSKGFIARYRVAQEARNHRITKWCHAELDRLGKNGMFDRAFNLYRTWADLRLMDGAIDPSKREVGRCYAGDPKKANFSPRGIGLTNTLRTWLSMWSLKDSHCGGAPHLNRITQPALVLQSDADTGVFP
;
A
#
# COMPACT_ATOMS: atom_id res chain seq x y z
N GLY A 1 1.89 -8.08 -10.81
CA GLY A 1 3.21 -8.13 -11.38
C GLY A 1 4.32 -8.17 -10.34
N PHE A 2 5.55 -8.30 -10.77
CA PHE A 2 6.73 -8.21 -9.91
C PHE A 2 7.07 -6.73 -9.67
N PHE A 3 7.14 -6.33 -8.41
CA PHE A 3 7.50 -4.98 -7.98
C PHE A 3 8.38 -5.06 -6.74
N LEU A 4 9.49 -4.34 -6.76
CA LEU A 4 10.36 -4.10 -5.60
C LEU A 4 10.60 -2.60 -5.48
N LEU A 5 10.44 -2.05 -4.28
CA LEU A 5 10.60 -0.63 -4.04
C LEU A 5 11.99 -0.14 -4.45
N GLU A 6 13.03 -0.87 -4.05
CA GLU A 6 14.42 -0.53 -4.34
C GLU A 6 14.71 -0.39 -5.84
N HIS A 7 14.08 -1.21 -6.69
CA HIS A 7 14.21 -1.10 -8.15
C HIS A 7 13.42 0.10 -8.69
N ALA A 8 12.21 0.32 -8.18
CA ALA A 8 11.39 1.46 -8.59
C ALA A 8 12.07 2.80 -8.28
N LEU A 9 12.83 2.87 -7.19
CA LEU A 9 13.59 4.08 -6.85
C LEU A 9 14.70 4.36 -7.88
N ILE A 10 15.37 3.32 -8.39
CA ILE A 10 16.35 3.46 -9.47
C ILE A 10 15.69 3.95 -10.77
N ASP A 11 14.53 3.40 -11.13
CA ASP A 11 13.80 3.81 -12.33
C ASP A 11 13.39 5.30 -12.25
N ILE A 12 12.91 5.75 -11.08
CA ILE A 12 12.61 7.17 -10.83
C ILE A 12 13.89 7.98 -10.90
N GLY A 13 14.98 7.50 -10.29
CA GLY A 13 16.29 8.15 -10.29
C GLY A 13 16.84 8.38 -11.69
N ALA A 14 16.70 7.40 -12.58
CA ALA A 14 17.10 7.55 -13.98
C ALA A 14 16.32 8.68 -14.68
N GLY A 15 15.02 8.82 -14.41
CA GLY A 15 14.21 9.93 -14.91
C GLY A 15 14.66 11.30 -14.36
N VAL A 16 14.92 11.36 -13.06
CA VAL A 16 15.41 12.58 -12.38
C VAL A 16 16.78 12.98 -12.93
N GLN A 17 17.70 12.04 -13.06
CA GLN A 17 19.04 12.27 -13.60
C GLN A 17 18.96 12.79 -15.05
N TRP A 18 18.13 12.17 -15.89
CA TRP A 18 17.93 12.62 -17.27
C TRP A 18 17.41 14.06 -17.33
N LEU A 19 16.45 14.43 -16.49
CA LEU A 19 15.91 15.79 -16.43
C LEU A 19 16.99 16.81 -16.03
N LYS A 20 17.81 16.49 -15.05
CA LYS A 20 18.89 17.39 -14.58
C LYS A 20 20.04 17.49 -15.58
N GLU A 21 20.55 16.36 -16.08
CA GLU A 21 21.78 16.32 -16.85
C GLU A 21 21.59 16.49 -18.36
N LYS A 22 20.49 15.99 -18.93
CA LYS A 22 20.25 16.01 -20.37
C LYS A 22 19.24 17.09 -20.79
N ALA A 23 18.15 17.24 -20.03
CA ALA A 23 17.16 18.27 -20.31
C ALA A 23 17.52 19.64 -19.72
N GLY A 24 18.54 19.72 -18.85
CA GLY A 24 19.02 20.97 -18.25
C GLY A 24 18.00 21.62 -17.30
N VAL A 25 17.15 20.82 -16.65
CA VAL A 25 16.13 21.34 -15.72
C VAL A 25 16.81 21.87 -14.45
N GLU A 26 16.67 23.17 -14.20
CA GLU A 26 17.26 23.80 -13.01
C GLU A 26 16.57 23.43 -11.74
N ARG A 27 15.22 23.42 -11.72
CA ARG A 27 14.39 23.07 -10.55
C ARG A 27 13.45 21.93 -10.87
N LEU A 28 13.43 20.93 -10.01
CA LEU A 28 12.62 19.73 -10.17
C LEU A 28 11.60 19.61 -9.04
N VAL A 29 10.35 19.37 -9.43
CA VAL A 29 9.26 19.02 -8.50
C VAL A 29 8.93 17.55 -8.68
N ILE A 30 8.95 16.81 -7.58
CA ILE A 30 8.41 15.45 -7.54
C ILE A 30 6.97 15.51 -7.07
N LEU A 31 6.03 14.91 -7.81
CA LEU A 31 4.63 14.84 -7.46
C LEU A 31 4.18 13.39 -7.30
N GLY A 32 3.67 13.06 -6.12
CA GLY A 32 3.08 11.75 -5.84
C GLY A 32 1.57 11.84 -5.69
N ASN A 33 0.82 11.24 -6.63
CA ASN A 33 -0.64 11.13 -6.56
C ASN A 33 -1.04 9.74 -6.07
N SER A 34 -2.04 9.67 -5.18
CA SER A 34 -2.59 8.41 -4.69
C SER A 34 -1.51 7.48 -4.11
N GLY A 35 -1.38 6.25 -4.62
CA GLY A 35 -0.27 5.35 -4.28
C GLY A 35 1.12 5.84 -4.69
N GLY A 36 1.21 6.85 -5.56
CA GLY A 36 2.48 7.52 -5.90
C GLY A 36 3.00 8.42 -4.78
N GLY A 37 2.16 8.86 -3.83
CA GLY A 37 2.60 9.71 -2.72
C GLY A 37 3.66 9.04 -1.87
N SER A 38 3.40 7.84 -1.37
CA SER A 38 4.39 7.09 -0.59
C SER A 38 5.61 6.68 -1.41
N LEU A 39 5.44 6.38 -2.71
CA LEU A 39 6.56 6.03 -3.60
C LEU A 39 7.50 7.22 -3.83
N MET A 40 6.95 8.40 -4.15
CA MET A 40 7.75 9.62 -4.36
C MET A 40 8.33 10.16 -3.05
N GLY A 41 7.62 9.99 -1.93
CA GLY A 41 8.13 10.27 -0.60
C GLY A 41 9.31 9.35 -0.24
N ALA A 42 9.21 8.06 -0.56
CA ALA A 42 10.32 7.11 -0.39
C ALA A 42 11.52 7.51 -1.26
N TYR A 43 11.30 7.82 -2.55
CA TYR A 43 12.35 8.30 -3.42
C TYR A 43 13.07 9.51 -2.81
N GLN A 44 12.33 10.57 -2.49
CA GLN A 44 12.89 11.80 -1.93
C GLN A 44 13.69 11.54 -0.64
N SER A 45 13.14 10.72 0.24
CA SER A 45 13.80 10.33 1.50
C SER A 45 15.09 9.54 1.28
N GLN A 46 15.09 8.57 0.36
CA GLN A 46 16.28 7.75 0.09
C GLN A 46 17.35 8.51 -0.70
N ALA A 47 16.97 9.47 -1.54
CA ALA A 47 17.88 10.39 -2.21
C ALA A 47 18.60 11.35 -1.25
N LEU A 48 18.05 11.59 -0.05
CA LEU A 48 18.73 12.35 1.03
C LEU A 48 19.69 11.46 1.85
N GLY A 49 19.75 10.20 1.57
CA GLY A 49 20.58 9.20 2.25
C GLY A 49 19.83 7.90 2.44
N VAL A 50 20.40 6.81 1.98
CA VAL A 50 19.79 5.47 2.01
C VAL A 50 19.67 4.96 3.45
N THR A 51 18.47 4.57 3.83
CA THR A 51 18.15 3.97 5.14
C THR A 51 17.34 2.69 5.03
N MET A 52 16.83 2.39 3.84
CA MET A 52 16.08 1.15 3.62
C MET A 52 16.98 -0.08 3.65
N THR A 53 16.43 -1.18 4.10
CA THR A 53 17.02 -2.50 3.95
C THR A 53 16.44 -3.18 2.71
N PRO A 54 17.17 -4.12 2.09
CA PRO A 54 16.66 -4.80 0.90
C PRO A 54 15.46 -5.70 1.23
N THR A 55 14.58 -5.88 0.25
CA THR A 55 13.54 -6.91 0.30
C THR A 55 14.18 -8.28 0.54
N PRO A 56 13.60 -9.16 1.39
CA PRO A 56 14.18 -10.46 1.72
C PRO A 56 14.62 -11.27 0.49
N GLY A 57 15.91 -11.67 0.47
CA GLY A 57 16.51 -12.44 -0.61
C GLY A 57 16.79 -11.63 -1.89
N VAL A 58 16.83 -10.31 -1.80
CA VAL A 58 17.26 -9.38 -2.85
C VAL A 58 18.43 -8.54 -2.30
N SER A 59 19.31 -8.06 -3.14
CA SER A 59 20.32 -7.05 -2.79
C SER A 59 19.83 -5.65 -3.16
N LEU A 60 20.29 -4.63 -2.43
CA LEU A 60 20.08 -3.26 -2.88
C LEU A 60 20.78 -3.05 -4.23
N PRO A 61 20.09 -2.41 -5.19
CA PRO A 61 20.68 -2.17 -6.51
C PRO A 61 21.84 -1.16 -6.43
N GLU A 62 22.80 -1.30 -7.33
CA GLU A 62 23.83 -0.29 -7.56
C GLU A 62 23.18 1.05 -7.95
N GLY A 63 23.79 2.16 -7.56
CA GLY A 63 23.27 3.51 -7.84
C GLY A 63 22.20 4.01 -6.86
N LEU A 64 21.77 3.20 -5.88
CA LEU A 64 20.79 3.69 -4.89
C LEU A 64 21.35 4.84 -4.04
N ASN A 65 22.66 4.88 -3.82
CA ASN A 65 23.34 5.98 -3.12
C ASN A 65 23.58 7.22 -4.01
N ASP A 66 23.35 7.13 -5.31
CA ASP A 66 23.59 8.18 -6.28
C ASP A 66 22.29 8.91 -6.69
N LEU A 67 21.18 8.63 -6.02
CA LEU A 67 19.89 9.27 -6.28
C LEU A 67 19.98 10.78 -6.03
N ILE A 68 19.45 11.57 -6.96
CA ILE A 68 19.42 13.03 -6.89
C ILE A 68 18.08 13.46 -6.27
N PRO A 69 18.05 14.15 -5.12
CA PRO A 69 16.80 14.62 -4.55
C PRO A 69 16.18 15.74 -5.41
N ALA A 70 14.85 15.78 -5.45
CA ALA A 70 14.12 16.88 -6.05
C ALA A 70 14.19 18.15 -5.16
N ASP A 71 13.95 19.30 -5.76
CA ASP A 71 13.93 20.58 -5.06
C ASP A 71 12.65 20.81 -4.26
N PHE A 72 11.53 20.17 -4.68
CA PHE A 72 10.20 20.27 -4.05
C PHE A 72 9.47 18.94 -4.10
N TYR A 73 8.59 18.71 -3.11
CA TYR A 73 7.73 17.55 -3.06
C TYR A 73 6.25 17.95 -3.03
N ILE A 74 5.40 17.30 -3.84
CA ILE A 74 3.96 17.49 -3.80
C ILE A 74 3.30 16.13 -3.53
N SER A 75 2.50 16.09 -2.47
CA SER A 75 1.59 14.98 -2.14
C SER A 75 0.18 15.35 -2.58
N LEU A 76 -0.34 14.70 -3.61
CA LEU A 76 -1.66 14.99 -4.18
C LEU A 76 -2.60 13.82 -3.94
N CYS A 77 -3.61 14.03 -3.07
CA CYS A 77 -4.59 13.00 -2.70
C CYS A 77 -3.90 11.64 -2.50
N ALA A 78 -2.89 11.61 -1.64
CA ALA A 78 -1.97 10.49 -1.50
C ALA A 78 -2.29 9.67 -0.25
N HIS A 79 -2.10 8.36 -0.37
CA HIS A 79 -2.22 7.45 0.75
C HIS A 79 -1.12 7.67 1.79
N ILE A 80 -1.43 7.38 3.06
CA ILE A 80 -0.48 7.42 4.18
C ILE A 80 0.68 6.43 4.03
N GLY A 81 0.48 5.37 3.25
CA GLY A 81 1.43 4.31 2.93
C GLY A 81 0.73 3.13 2.27
N ARG A 82 1.46 2.37 1.49
CA ARG A 82 0.89 1.19 0.79
C ARG A 82 0.50 0.06 1.75
N PRO A 83 1.36 -0.35 2.71
CA PRO A 83 0.98 -1.39 3.65
C PRO A 83 -0.21 -0.99 4.53
N GLU A 84 -0.28 0.25 4.97
CA GLU A 84 -1.37 0.76 5.81
C GLU A 84 -2.69 0.78 5.04
N VAL A 85 -2.69 1.30 3.81
CA VAL A 85 -3.92 1.41 3.02
C VAL A 85 -4.44 0.04 2.61
N LEU A 86 -3.58 -0.88 2.16
CA LEU A 86 -4.03 -2.21 1.80
C LEU A 86 -4.57 -2.96 3.03
N THR A 87 -3.91 -2.84 4.18
CA THR A 87 -4.37 -3.46 5.42
C THR A 87 -5.75 -2.95 5.81
N ALA A 88 -5.99 -1.63 5.74
CA ALA A 88 -7.32 -1.06 6.00
C ALA A 88 -8.40 -1.50 5.00
N TRP A 89 -8.01 -1.94 3.82
CA TRP A 89 -8.92 -2.39 2.76
C TRP A 89 -9.08 -3.91 2.69
N CYS A 90 -8.16 -4.68 3.30
CA CYS A 90 -8.27 -6.12 3.36
C CYS A 90 -9.48 -6.55 4.20
N ASP A 91 -10.31 -7.42 3.66
CA ASP A 91 -11.44 -8.02 4.36
C ASP A 91 -10.94 -9.02 5.42
N PRO A 92 -11.06 -8.72 6.71
CA PRO A 92 -10.55 -9.59 7.76
C PRO A 92 -11.40 -10.86 7.96
N SER A 93 -12.58 -10.92 7.36
CA SER A 93 -13.44 -12.10 7.44
C SER A 93 -12.89 -13.31 6.67
N VAL A 94 -11.93 -13.11 5.75
CA VAL A 94 -11.31 -14.22 5.00
C VAL A 94 -10.49 -15.09 5.95
N ILE A 95 -10.88 -16.36 6.08
CA ILE A 95 -10.22 -17.35 6.93
C ILE A 95 -9.02 -17.96 6.22
N GLU A 96 -9.17 -18.33 4.94
CA GLU A 96 -8.14 -18.94 4.11
C GLU A 96 -7.91 -18.17 2.81
N GLU A 97 -6.65 -17.83 2.52
CA GLU A 97 -6.32 -17.08 1.30
C GLU A 97 -6.52 -17.92 0.00
N SER A 98 -6.54 -19.24 0.11
CA SER A 98 -6.82 -20.15 -1.01
C SER A 98 -8.32 -20.25 -1.34
N ASP A 99 -9.19 -19.91 -0.41
CA ASP A 99 -10.65 -19.91 -0.58
C ASP A 99 -11.27 -18.59 -0.10
N PRO A 100 -11.46 -17.61 -0.98
CA PRO A 100 -12.04 -16.32 -0.64
C PRO A 100 -13.53 -16.39 -0.25
N ALA A 101 -14.17 -17.55 -0.41
CA ALA A 101 -15.55 -17.78 0.04
C ALA A 101 -15.62 -18.29 1.49
N SER A 102 -14.51 -18.81 2.03
CA SER A 102 -14.39 -19.21 3.43
C SER A 102 -14.23 -17.98 4.31
N ILE A 103 -15.31 -17.56 4.96
CA ILE A 103 -15.38 -16.32 5.74
C ILE A 103 -15.90 -16.53 7.15
N ASP A 104 -15.40 -15.75 8.08
CA ASP A 104 -15.94 -15.57 9.42
C ASP A 104 -17.12 -14.59 9.37
N PRO A 105 -18.36 -15.02 9.63
CA PRO A 105 -19.54 -14.17 9.59
C PRO A 105 -19.49 -13.03 10.62
N ASP A 106 -18.82 -13.21 11.76
CA ASP A 106 -18.70 -12.22 12.82
C ASP A 106 -17.77 -11.05 12.46
N LEU A 107 -17.00 -11.20 11.37
CA LEU A 107 -16.12 -10.16 10.80
C LEU A 107 -16.58 -9.69 9.41
N ASN A 108 -17.70 -10.17 8.88
CA ASN A 108 -18.20 -9.74 7.59
C ASN A 108 -18.87 -8.37 7.71
N MET A 109 -18.18 -7.30 7.28
CA MET A 109 -18.72 -5.94 7.31
C MET A 109 -19.96 -5.73 6.42
N TYR A 110 -20.22 -6.62 5.48
CA TYR A 110 -21.36 -6.55 4.58
C TYR A 110 -22.57 -7.35 5.06
N ASP A 111 -22.48 -7.97 6.24
CA ASP A 111 -23.62 -8.57 6.92
C ASP A 111 -24.35 -7.49 7.73
N SER A 112 -25.64 -7.36 7.53
CA SER A 112 -26.49 -6.39 8.24
C SER A 112 -26.53 -6.61 9.75
N ALA A 113 -26.20 -7.81 10.24
CA ALA A 113 -26.07 -8.10 11.66
C ALA A 113 -24.88 -7.37 12.31
N ASN A 114 -23.85 -7.06 11.53
CA ASN A 114 -22.63 -6.35 11.98
C ASN A 114 -22.70 -4.83 11.78
N GLY A 115 -23.55 -4.33 10.88
CA GLY A 115 -23.72 -2.91 10.57
C GLY A 115 -23.89 -2.63 9.07
N PRO A 116 -23.82 -1.39 8.55
CA PRO A 116 -23.72 -0.14 9.30
C PRO A 116 -25.03 0.26 10.02
N PRO A 117 -25.01 1.08 11.08
CA PRO A 117 -23.81 1.65 11.71
C PRO A 117 -23.01 0.62 12.51
N TYR A 118 -21.67 0.70 12.41
CA TYR A 118 -20.81 -0.24 13.12
C TYR A 118 -20.61 0.18 14.58
N SER A 119 -20.76 -0.78 15.51
CA SER A 119 -20.45 -0.51 16.91
C SER A 119 -18.96 -0.29 17.14
N LYS A 120 -18.59 0.48 18.19
CA LYS A 120 -17.19 0.68 18.57
C LYS A 120 -16.45 -0.65 18.82
N GLY A 121 -17.13 -1.62 19.40
CA GLY A 121 -16.58 -2.95 19.65
C GLY A 121 -16.31 -3.72 18.35
N PHE A 122 -17.20 -3.63 17.37
CA PHE A 122 -17.00 -4.22 16.06
C PHE A 122 -15.82 -3.56 15.35
N ILE A 123 -15.76 -2.21 15.28
CA ILE A 123 -14.67 -1.47 14.65
C ILE A 123 -13.32 -1.89 15.24
N ALA A 124 -13.20 -1.97 16.57
CA ALA A 124 -11.95 -2.35 17.22
C ALA A 124 -11.51 -3.77 16.84
N ARG A 125 -12.42 -4.76 16.94
CA ARG A 125 -12.12 -6.15 16.53
C ARG A 125 -11.76 -6.25 15.06
N TYR A 126 -12.49 -5.54 14.22
CA TYR A 126 -12.29 -5.54 12.78
C TYR A 126 -10.89 -5.05 12.39
N ARG A 127 -10.43 -3.92 12.95
CA ARG A 127 -9.09 -3.36 12.68
C ARG A 127 -7.97 -4.31 13.14
N VAL A 128 -8.10 -4.89 14.33
CA VAL A 128 -7.15 -5.91 14.81
C VAL A 128 -7.10 -7.11 13.87
N ALA A 129 -8.25 -7.55 13.38
CA ALA A 129 -8.33 -8.69 12.46
C ALA A 129 -7.75 -8.36 11.06
N GLN A 130 -7.84 -7.11 10.59
CA GLN A 130 -7.18 -6.65 9.36
C GLN A 130 -5.65 -6.74 9.48
N GLU A 131 -5.09 -6.23 10.57
CA GLU A 131 -3.65 -6.34 10.86
C GLU A 131 -3.21 -7.80 10.98
N ALA A 132 -3.99 -8.62 11.69
CA ALA A 132 -3.72 -10.05 11.83
C ALA A 132 -3.70 -10.76 10.47
N ARG A 133 -4.60 -10.41 9.53
CA ARG A 133 -4.59 -10.93 8.16
C ARG A 133 -3.31 -10.55 7.43
N ASN A 134 -2.88 -9.29 7.50
CA ASN A 134 -1.61 -8.85 6.89
C ASN A 134 -0.42 -9.63 7.44
N HIS A 135 -0.33 -9.77 8.76
CA HIS A 135 0.75 -10.52 9.41
C HIS A 135 0.73 -12.01 9.07
N ARG A 136 -0.45 -12.63 8.95
CA ARG A 136 -0.61 -14.03 8.53
C ARG A 136 -0.06 -14.25 7.12
N ILE A 137 -0.42 -13.37 6.17
CA ILE A 137 0.08 -13.44 4.79
C ILE A 137 1.59 -13.21 4.76
N THR A 138 2.10 -12.22 5.50
CA THR A 138 3.53 -11.94 5.60
C THR A 138 4.31 -13.15 6.11
N LYS A 139 3.85 -13.78 7.19
CA LYS A 139 4.45 -15.00 7.74
C LYS A 139 4.46 -16.14 6.73
N TRP A 140 3.35 -16.31 6.01
CA TRP A 140 3.25 -17.31 4.96
C TRP A 140 4.22 -17.02 3.81
N CYS A 141 4.35 -15.76 3.37
CA CYS A 141 5.30 -15.38 2.32
C CYS A 141 6.75 -15.74 2.68
N HIS A 142 7.19 -15.49 3.91
CA HIS A 142 8.52 -15.88 4.38
C HIS A 142 8.71 -17.41 4.34
N ALA A 143 7.77 -18.16 4.92
CA ALA A 143 7.86 -19.62 4.95
C ALA A 143 7.86 -20.24 3.54
N GLU A 144 7.08 -19.65 2.63
CA GLU A 144 7.00 -20.14 1.25
C GLU A 144 8.26 -19.79 0.45
N LEU A 145 8.86 -18.63 0.66
CA LEU A 145 10.17 -18.29 0.08
C LEU A 145 11.26 -19.24 0.54
N ASP A 146 11.28 -19.59 1.83
CA ASP A 146 12.22 -20.58 2.38
C ASP A 146 12.03 -21.96 1.73
N ARG A 147 10.77 -22.38 1.54
CA ARG A 147 10.44 -23.65 0.87
C ARG A 147 10.86 -23.65 -0.60
N LEU A 148 10.59 -22.56 -1.32
CA LEU A 148 10.94 -22.39 -2.73
C LEU A 148 12.45 -22.35 -2.93
N GLY A 149 13.18 -21.63 -2.08
CA GLY A 149 14.64 -21.51 -2.12
C GLY A 149 15.35 -22.86 -2.00
N LYS A 150 14.84 -23.78 -1.18
CA LYS A 150 15.35 -25.16 -1.06
C LYS A 150 15.24 -25.95 -2.37
N ASN A 151 14.34 -25.53 -3.27
CA ASN A 151 14.12 -26.14 -4.58
C ASN A 151 14.69 -25.29 -5.73
N GLY A 152 15.51 -24.28 -5.44
CA GLY A 152 16.12 -23.41 -6.45
C GLY A 152 15.16 -22.43 -7.12
N MET A 153 13.96 -22.23 -6.56
CA MET A 153 12.98 -21.28 -7.11
C MET A 153 13.12 -19.92 -6.41
N PHE A 154 13.21 -18.86 -7.19
CA PHE A 154 13.39 -17.51 -6.67
C PHE A 154 12.11 -16.93 -6.05
N ASP A 155 10.96 -17.07 -6.71
CA ASP A 155 9.69 -16.44 -6.29
C ASP A 155 8.50 -17.15 -6.96
N ARG A 156 7.27 -16.85 -6.53
CA ARG A 156 6.04 -17.23 -7.22
C ARG A 156 4.91 -16.25 -6.99
N ALA A 157 3.94 -16.23 -7.90
CA ALA A 157 2.75 -15.43 -7.77
C ALA A 157 1.72 -16.08 -6.81
N PHE A 158 0.89 -15.22 -6.22
CA PHE A 158 -0.35 -15.56 -5.53
C PHE A 158 -1.38 -14.44 -5.71
N ASN A 159 -2.64 -14.75 -5.47
CA ASN A 159 -3.73 -13.77 -5.53
C ASN A 159 -4.22 -13.43 -4.13
N LEU A 160 -4.50 -12.13 -3.94
CA LEU A 160 -5.13 -11.57 -2.75
C LEU A 160 -6.54 -11.12 -3.11
N TYR A 161 -7.54 -11.76 -2.55
CA TYR A 161 -8.94 -11.41 -2.78
C TYR A 161 -9.50 -10.54 -1.68
N ARG A 162 -10.64 -9.88 -1.97
CA ARG A 162 -11.44 -9.15 -1.00
C ARG A 162 -10.66 -7.99 -0.35
N THR A 163 -10.36 -7.01 -1.17
CA THR A 163 -9.61 -5.79 -0.78
C THR A 163 -10.44 -4.51 -0.97
N TRP A 164 -11.76 -4.59 -0.75
CA TRP A 164 -12.68 -3.44 -0.75
C TRP A 164 -13.47 -3.39 0.57
N ALA A 165 -12.81 -3.66 1.68
CA ALA A 165 -13.45 -3.87 2.97
C ALA A 165 -13.01 -2.85 4.04
N ASP A 166 -12.89 -1.58 3.65
CA ASP A 166 -12.76 -0.51 4.62
C ASP A 166 -14.13 -0.10 5.14
N LEU A 167 -14.31 -0.11 6.46
CA LEU A 167 -15.55 0.27 7.13
C LEU A 167 -16.02 1.68 6.75
N ARG A 168 -15.09 2.60 6.47
CA ARG A 168 -15.35 3.98 6.04
C ARG A 168 -16.13 4.05 4.73
N LEU A 169 -16.09 3.01 3.90
CA LEU A 169 -16.88 2.95 2.66
C LEU A 169 -18.39 2.81 2.92
N MET A 170 -18.77 2.21 4.05
CA MET A 170 -20.15 1.87 4.36
C MET A 170 -20.73 2.69 5.53
N ASP A 171 -19.91 3.38 6.31
CA ASP A 171 -20.33 4.16 7.48
C ASP A 171 -19.65 5.53 7.52
N GLY A 172 -20.41 6.57 7.20
CA GLY A 172 -19.94 7.95 7.21
C GLY A 172 -19.66 8.51 8.62
N ALA A 173 -20.09 7.83 9.68
CA ALA A 173 -19.79 8.26 11.05
C ALA A 173 -18.35 7.95 11.47
N ILE A 174 -17.68 7.02 10.78
CA ILE A 174 -16.28 6.65 11.06
C ILE A 174 -15.31 7.67 10.48
N ASP A 175 -15.69 8.28 9.35
CA ASP A 175 -14.89 9.28 8.67
C ASP A 175 -15.84 10.40 8.18
N PRO A 176 -15.78 11.61 8.75
CA PRO A 176 -16.70 12.70 8.47
C PRO A 176 -16.43 13.44 7.13
N SER A 177 -15.69 12.83 6.19
CA SER A 177 -15.47 13.42 4.87
C SER A 177 -16.77 13.55 4.07
N LYS A 178 -16.75 14.34 2.99
CA LYS A 178 -17.93 14.59 2.15
C LYS A 178 -18.18 13.54 1.08
N ARG A 179 -17.48 12.40 1.14
CA ARG A 179 -17.65 11.34 0.12
C ARG A 179 -19.01 10.67 0.22
N GLU A 180 -19.45 10.12 -0.91
CA GLU A 180 -20.65 9.30 -1.00
C GLU A 180 -20.43 7.95 -0.28
N VAL A 181 -21.23 7.66 0.74
CA VAL A 181 -21.22 6.38 1.47
C VAL A 181 -21.83 5.29 0.58
N GLY A 182 -21.30 4.07 0.67
CA GLY A 182 -21.72 2.94 -0.18
C GLY A 182 -21.09 2.95 -1.57
N ARG A 183 -20.05 3.77 -1.78
CA ARG A 183 -19.33 3.88 -3.04
C ARG A 183 -17.82 3.83 -2.85
N CYS A 184 -17.14 3.13 -3.73
CA CYS A 184 -15.69 3.19 -3.94
C CYS A 184 -15.39 3.50 -5.41
N TYR A 185 -14.14 3.74 -5.78
CA TYR A 185 -13.80 4.02 -7.19
C TYR A 185 -14.06 2.83 -8.14
N ALA A 186 -14.26 1.61 -7.60
CA ALA A 186 -14.73 0.45 -8.38
C ALA A 186 -16.26 0.31 -8.43
N GLY A 187 -17.00 1.29 -7.88
CA GLY A 187 -18.46 1.30 -7.79
C GLY A 187 -18.99 0.86 -6.43
N ASP A 188 -19.93 -0.10 -6.39
CA ASP A 188 -20.47 -0.68 -5.17
C ASP A 188 -19.38 -1.49 -4.44
N PRO A 189 -19.01 -1.15 -3.18
CA PRO A 189 -17.92 -1.81 -2.46
C PRO A 189 -18.17 -3.30 -2.20
N LYS A 190 -19.41 -3.69 -1.90
CA LYS A 190 -19.77 -5.10 -1.67
C LYS A 190 -19.55 -5.91 -2.95
N LYS A 191 -20.07 -5.42 -4.10
CA LYS A 191 -19.87 -6.09 -5.39
C LYS A 191 -18.41 -6.13 -5.77
N ALA A 192 -17.68 -5.05 -5.55
CA ALA A 192 -16.24 -4.99 -5.82
C ALA A 192 -15.46 -5.99 -4.95
N ASN A 193 -15.78 -6.08 -3.65
CA ASN A 193 -15.12 -6.99 -2.71
C ASN A 193 -15.29 -8.48 -3.06
N PHE A 194 -16.44 -8.84 -3.64
CA PHE A 194 -16.74 -10.21 -4.07
C PHE A 194 -16.42 -10.50 -5.56
N SER A 195 -15.79 -9.55 -6.25
CA SER A 195 -15.37 -9.69 -7.64
C SER A 195 -13.85 -9.88 -7.76
N PRO A 196 -13.34 -10.34 -8.92
CA PRO A 196 -11.90 -10.42 -9.16
C PRO A 196 -11.30 -9.03 -9.46
N ARG A 197 -11.72 -8.03 -8.72
CA ARG A 197 -11.22 -6.65 -8.78
C ARG A 197 -10.67 -6.28 -7.42
N GLY A 198 -9.42 -5.88 -7.36
CA GLY A 198 -8.84 -5.51 -6.07
C GLY A 198 -7.50 -4.83 -6.22
N ILE A 199 -7.18 -3.96 -5.26
CA ILE A 199 -5.82 -3.48 -5.08
C ILE A 199 -4.99 -4.65 -4.59
N GLY A 200 -3.81 -4.83 -5.18
CA GLY A 200 -2.91 -5.90 -4.78
C GLY A 200 -3.43 -7.30 -5.13
N LEU A 201 -4.36 -7.45 -6.10
CA LEU A 201 -4.95 -8.75 -6.45
C LEU A 201 -3.89 -9.79 -6.81
N THR A 202 -2.91 -9.45 -7.63
CA THR A 202 -1.85 -10.38 -8.02
C THR A 202 -0.51 -9.87 -7.52
N ASN A 203 0.13 -10.65 -6.68
CA ASN A 203 1.43 -10.39 -6.11
C ASN A 203 2.38 -11.53 -6.39
N THR A 204 3.69 -11.27 -6.31
CA THR A 204 4.64 -12.31 -5.95
C THR A 204 4.90 -12.22 -4.44
N LEU A 205 5.53 -13.24 -3.85
CA LEU A 205 5.84 -13.25 -2.42
C LEU A 205 6.73 -12.04 -2.05
N ARG A 206 7.76 -11.76 -2.88
CA ARG A 206 8.64 -10.61 -2.65
C ARG A 206 7.95 -9.27 -2.90
N THR A 207 7.05 -9.17 -3.89
CA THR A 207 6.23 -7.96 -4.08
C THR A 207 5.37 -7.68 -2.85
N TRP A 208 4.80 -8.73 -2.22
CA TRP A 208 4.07 -8.57 -0.97
C TRP A 208 4.96 -7.98 0.13
N LEU A 209 6.14 -8.57 0.35
CA LEU A 209 7.07 -8.11 1.39
C LEU A 209 7.58 -6.70 1.12
N SER A 210 7.89 -6.38 -0.14
CA SER A 210 8.38 -5.05 -0.52
C SER A 210 7.31 -3.95 -0.45
N MET A 211 6.05 -4.26 -0.78
CA MET A 211 5.02 -3.24 -1.01
C MET A 211 3.94 -3.21 0.06
N TRP A 212 3.49 -4.37 0.58
CA TRP A 212 2.24 -4.49 1.31
C TRP A 212 2.36 -5.00 2.75
N SER A 213 3.47 -5.62 3.11
CA SER A 213 3.71 -6.11 4.47
C SER A 213 3.85 -4.95 5.46
N LEU A 214 3.04 -4.93 6.51
CA LEU A 214 3.19 -3.97 7.62
C LEU A 214 4.55 -4.12 8.33
N LYS A 215 5.13 -5.33 8.26
CA LYS A 215 6.39 -5.65 8.95
C LYS A 215 7.63 -5.33 8.13
N ASP A 216 7.62 -5.67 6.84
CA ASP A 216 8.83 -5.71 6.02
C ASP A 216 8.91 -4.58 5.00
N SER A 217 7.75 -4.00 4.62
CA SER A 217 7.70 -3.00 3.55
C SER A 217 8.29 -1.66 3.97
N HIS A 218 9.07 -1.07 3.08
CA HIS A 218 9.50 0.33 3.17
C HIS A 218 8.59 1.29 2.39
N CYS A 219 7.37 0.86 2.00
CA CYS A 219 6.40 1.70 1.29
C CYS A 219 5.44 2.45 2.24
N GLY A 220 5.70 2.46 3.56
CA GLY A 220 5.00 3.32 4.51
C GLY A 220 5.38 4.78 4.30
N GLY A 221 4.40 5.71 4.37
CA GLY A 221 4.65 7.12 4.07
C GLY A 221 5.32 7.89 5.21
N ALA A 222 4.85 7.72 6.43
CA ALA A 222 5.28 8.53 7.58
C ALA A 222 6.81 8.54 7.84
N PRO A 223 7.53 7.40 7.81
CA PRO A 223 8.97 7.40 8.02
C PRO A 223 9.74 8.21 6.97
N HIS A 224 9.26 8.20 5.72
CA HIS A 224 9.88 8.95 4.63
C HIS A 224 9.56 10.45 4.72
N LEU A 225 8.30 10.80 4.92
CA LEU A 225 7.89 12.21 5.04
C LEU A 225 8.61 12.93 6.18
N ASN A 226 8.87 12.24 7.29
CA ASN A 226 9.62 12.79 8.43
C ASN A 226 11.09 13.15 8.10
N ARG A 227 11.64 12.65 7.00
CA ARG A 227 13.02 12.92 6.57
C ARG A 227 13.12 13.98 5.47
N ILE A 228 12.01 14.33 4.83
CA ILE A 228 11.99 15.31 3.74
C ILE A 228 12.18 16.72 4.34
N THR A 229 13.27 17.37 3.94
CA THR A 229 13.63 18.74 4.38
C THR A 229 13.30 19.81 3.34
N GLN A 230 13.02 19.40 2.09
CA GLN A 230 12.61 20.29 1.01
C GLN A 230 11.18 20.80 1.25
N PRO A 231 10.84 21.99 0.70
CA PRO A 231 9.47 22.47 0.76
C PRO A 231 8.50 21.44 0.20
N ALA A 232 7.43 21.18 0.95
CA ALA A 232 6.41 20.20 0.61
C ALA A 232 5.02 20.85 0.56
N LEU A 233 4.22 20.48 -0.45
CA LEU A 233 2.81 20.84 -0.56
C LEU A 233 1.96 19.58 -0.45
N VAL A 234 0.98 19.59 0.46
CA VAL A 234 0.01 18.51 0.60
C VAL A 234 -1.36 19.01 0.15
N LEU A 235 -1.93 18.34 -0.84
CA LEU A 235 -3.27 18.58 -1.35
C LEU A 235 -4.12 17.34 -1.06
N GLN A 236 -5.17 17.50 -0.25
CA GLN A 236 -6.08 16.42 0.11
C GLN A 236 -7.50 16.73 -0.32
N SER A 237 -8.15 15.76 -0.94
CA SER A 237 -9.57 15.82 -1.31
C SER A 237 -10.44 15.40 -0.13
N ASP A 238 -11.53 16.13 0.12
CA ASP A 238 -12.46 15.84 1.23
C ASP A 238 -13.68 14.99 0.80
N ALA A 239 -13.71 14.56 -0.46
CA ALA A 239 -14.77 13.72 -1.02
C ALA A 239 -14.25 12.52 -1.82
N ASP A 240 -12.99 12.14 -1.61
CA ASP A 240 -12.36 11.03 -2.33
C ASP A 240 -12.93 9.68 -1.88
N THR A 241 -13.21 8.80 -2.85
CA THR A 241 -13.73 7.44 -2.59
C THR A 241 -12.63 6.38 -2.51
N GLY A 242 -11.38 6.77 -2.57
CA GLY A 242 -10.23 5.88 -2.55
C GLY A 242 -9.14 6.31 -1.58
N VAL A 243 -8.94 7.62 -1.42
CA VAL A 243 -7.97 8.19 -0.48
C VAL A 243 -8.73 8.98 0.57
N PHE A 244 -8.78 8.44 1.78
CA PHE A 244 -9.48 9.08 2.89
C PHE A 244 -8.56 10.12 3.57
N PRO A 245 -9.14 11.27 3.98
CA PRO A 245 -8.41 12.31 4.69
C PRO A 245 -7.76 11.82 5.98
#